data_64acbdc8a1878a983c2ef9a144cd7df5
#
_entry.id   64acbdc8a1878a983c2ef9a144cd7df5
#
_cell.length_a   1.000
_cell.length_b   1.000
_cell.length_c   1.000
_cell.angle_alpha   90.00
_cell.angle_beta   90.00
_cell.angle_gamma   90.00
#
_symmetry.space_group_name_H-M   'P 1'
#
loop_
_entity.id
_entity.type
_entity.pdbx_description
1 polymer ?
#
loop_
_entity_poly.entity_id
_entity_poly.type
_entity_poly.pdbx_seq_one_letter_code
_entity_poly.pdbx_strand_id
1 'polypeptide(L)'
;MNNTKTYSKTSIALHWIVGLAFIGVFIIGAYLSDLPRGPEKMELVALHKSFGVLILLIALARVFWRIKEGAXXXXXXFPPASVMPAWQEKVAKAVHGLLLLATLAMPLSGIAMNIGGGRALEVFGYTLVAAGEKVVWLQELGAAVHKTAPPIIIAIVLLHIAA
;
A
#
# COMPACT_ATOMS: atom_id res chain seq x y z
N MET A 1 -3.64 -12.00 -36.54
CA MET A 1 -4.47 -11.25 -35.59
C MET A 1 -3.64 -10.94 -34.36
N ASN A 2 -3.20 -9.67 -34.23
CA ASN A 2 -2.41 -9.24 -33.08
C ASN A 2 -3.31 -9.14 -31.85
N ASN A 3 -3.29 -10.19 -31.04
CA ASN A 3 -4.03 -10.21 -29.79
C ASN A 3 -3.26 -9.35 -28.79
N THR A 4 -3.44 -8.03 -28.85
CA THR A 4 -2.85 -7.13 -27.87
C THR A 4 -3.52 -7.40 -26.53
N LYS A 5 -2.78 -8.03 -25.62
CA LYS A 5 -3.27 -8.27 -24.25
C LYS A 5 -3.49 -6.93 -23.57
N THR A 6 -4.71 -6.67 -23.17
CA THR A 6 -5.10 -5.49 -22.42
C THR A 6 -5.50 -5.89 -20.99
N TYR A 7 -5.44 -4.92 -20.08
CA TYR A 7 -5.86 -5.18 -18.70
C TYR A 7 -7.36 -5.44 -18.64
N SER A 8 -7.75 -6.44 -17.85
CA SER A 8 -9.16 -6.74 -17.63
C SER A 8 -9.84 -5.62 -16.85
N LYS A 9 -11.17 -5.56 -16.95
CA LYS A 9 -11.97 -4.59 -16.17
C LYS A 9 -11.72 -4.75 -14.67
N THR A 10 -11.55 -6.01 -14.22
CA THR A 10 -11.23 -6.31 -12.82
C THR A 10 -9.89 -5.71 -12.42
N SER A 11 -8.85 -5.86 -13.25
CA SER A 11 -7.54 -5.27 -12.97
C SER A 11 -7.61 -3.76 -12.88
N ILE A 12 -8.36 -3.13 -13.79
CA ILE A 12 -8.52 -1.67 -13.78
C ILE A 12 -9.25 -1.22 -12.52
N ALA A 13 -10.35 -1.91 -12.17
CA ALA A 13 -11.11 -1.58 -10.96
C ALA A 13 -10.25 -1.73 -9.70
N LEU A 14 -9.51 -2.82 -9.58
CA LEU A 14 -8.62 -3.05 -8.43
C LEU A 14 -7.53 -1.98 -8.34
N HIS A 15 -6.98 -1.57 -9.48
CA HIS A 15 -5.99 -0.49 -9.51
C HIS A 15 -6.54 0.79 -8.87
N TRP A 16 -7.72 1.22 -9.32
CA TRP A 16 -8.31 2.46 -8.83
C TRP A 16 -8.76 2.36 -7.37
N ILE A 17 -9.34 1.21 -6.98
CA ILE A 17 -9.77 1.00 -5.59
C ILE A 17 -8.55 1.06 -4.66
N VAL A 18 -7.48 0.32 -4.97
CA VAL A 18 -6.27 0.31 -4.13
C VAL A 18 -5.62 1.70 -4.12
N GLY A 19 -5.49 2.32 -5.30
CA GLY A 19 -4.83 3.61 -5.41
C GLY A 19 -5.53 4.72 -4.64
N LEU A 20 -6.85 4.83 -4.82
CA LEU A 20 -7.62 5.88 -4.14
C LEU A 20 -7.69 5.62 -2.64
N ALA A 21 -7.89 4.36 -2.24
CA ALA A 21 -7.92 4.00 -0.82
C ALA A 21 -6.56 4.27 -0.17
N PHE A 22 -5.46 3.93 -0.86
CA PHE A 22 -4.11 4.17 -0.36
C PHE A 22 -3.87 5.67 -0.12
N ILE A 23 -4.25 6.50 -1.10
CA ILE A 23 -4.13 7.96 -0.98
C ILE A 23 -4.97 8.47 0.21
N GLY A 24 -6.20 7.98 0.35
CA GLY A 24 -7.09 8.38 1.46
C GLY A 24 -6.49 8.05 2.82
N VAL A 25 -5.97 6.83 2.98
CA VAL A 25 -5.36 6.42 4.26
C VAL A 25 -4.05 7.20 4.50
N PHE A 26 -3.29 7.50 3.44
CA PHE A 26 -2.11 8.35 3.55
C PHE A 26 -2.49 9.73 4.11
N ILE A 27 -3.56 10.33 3.58
CA ILE A 27 -4.03 11.65 4.02
C ILE A 27 -4.43 11.59 5.51
N ILE A 28 -5.17 10.56 5.92
CA ILE A 28 -5.52 10.37 7.33
C ILE A 28 -4.27 10.28 8.18
N GLY A 29 -3.27 9.49 7.74
CA GLY A 29 -2.01 9.32 8.47
C GLY A 29 -1.24 10.63 8.61
N ALA A 30 -1.16 11.41 7.54
CA ALA A 30 -0.49 12.71 7.56
C ALA A 30 -1.20 13.67 8.53
N TYR A 31 -2.52 13.71 8.47
CA TYR A 31 -3.32 14.58 9.33
C TYR A 31 -3.16 14.20 10.81
N LEU A 32 -3.32 12.91 11.12
CA LEU A 32 -3.28 12.45 12.51
C LEU A 32 -1.88 12.59 13.14
N SER A 33 -0.83 12.59 12.32
CA SER A 33 0.53 12.72 12.84
C SER A 33 0.76 14.06 13.53
N ASP A 34 0.06 15.09 13.07
CA ASP A 34 0.19 16.46 13.61
C ASP A 34 -0.81 16.75 14.73
N LEU A 35 -1.75 15.87 15.00
CA LEU A 35 -2.74 16.08 16.04
C LEU A 35 -2.14 15.85 17.43
N PRO A 36 -2.55 16.65 18.43
CA PRO A 36 -2.18 16.36 19.82
C PRO A 36 -2.88 15.09 20.30
N ARG A 37 -2.33 14.48 21.33
CA ARG A 37 -2.96 13.32 21.96
C ARG A 37 -4.33 13.69 22.47
N GLY A 38 -5.30 12.82 22.23
CA GLY A 38 -6.68 13.05 22.66
C GLY A 38 -7.64 12.16 21.92
N PRO A 39 -8.95 12.28 22.24
CA PRO A 39 -9.97 11.43 21.64
C PRO A 39 -10.03 11.49 20.12
N GLU A 40 -9.90 12.68 19.54
CA GLU A 40 -9.92 12.83 18.08
C GLU A 40 -8.79 12.02 17.44
N LYS A 41 -7.57 12.15 17.99
CA LYS A 41 -6.42 11.40 17.44
C LYS A 41 -6.64 9.90 17.59
N MET A 42 -7.19 9.46 18.72
CA MET A 42 -7.46 8.04 18.94
C MET A 42 -8.44 7.47 17.93
N GLU A 43 -9.50 8.21 17.62
CA GLU A 43 -10.49 7.80 16.61
C GLU A 43 -9.86 7.70 15.23
N LEU A 44 -9.06 8.68 14.85
CA LEU A 44 -8.41 8.69 13.55
C LEU A 44 -7.35 7.59 13.42
N VAL A 45 -6.63 7.30 14.51
CA VAL A 45 -5.68 6.17 14.53
C VAL A 45 -6.45 4.86 14.30
N ALA A 46 -7.60 4.69 14.97
CA ALA A 46 -8.41 3.48 14.80
C ALA A 46 -8.89 3.33 13.36
N LEU A 47 -9.35 4.43 12.74
CA LEU A 47 -9.76 4.41 11.34
C LEU A 47 -8.59 4.14 10.40
N HIS A 48 -7.45 4.79 10.64
CA HIS A 48 -6.25 4.59 9.84
C HIS A 48 -5.81 3.12 9.85
N LYS A 49 -5.80 2.51 11.03
CA LYS A 49 -5.45 1.08 11.17
C LYS A 49 -6.44 0.18 10.45
N SER A 50 -7.75 0.44 10.63
CA SER A 50 -8.80 -0.38 10.03
C SER A 50 -8.74 -0.34 8.51
N PHE A 51 -8.66 0.86 7.93
CA PHE A 51 -8.55 1.00 6.49
C PHE A 51 -7.20 0.49 5.98
N GLY A 52 -6.14 0.61 6.79
CA GLY A 52 -4.83 0.06 6.42
C GLY A 52 -4.86 -1.45 6.26
N VAL A 53 -5.51 -2.16 7.18
CA VAL A 53 -5.68 -3.62 7.07
C VAL A 53 -6.54 -3.96 5.85
N LEU A 54 -7.62 -3.21 5.63
CA LEU A 54 -8.49 -3.42 4.46
C LEU A 54 -7.71 -3.23 3.16
N ILE A 55 -6.87 -2.20 3.08
CA ILE A 55 -6.01 -1.97 1.91
C ILE A 55 -5.07 -3.15 1.69
N LEU A 56 -4.48 -3.68 2.76
CA LEU A 56 -3.60 -4.85 2.64
C LEU A 56 -4.34 -6.02 2.00
N LEU A 57 -5.56 -6.30 2.46
CA LEU A 57 -6.36 -7.39 1.91
C LEU A 57 -6.68 -7.17 0.44
N ILE A 58 -7.08 -5.95 0.08
CA ILE A 58 -7.41 -5.63 -1.32
C ILE A 58 -6.14 -5.67 -2.19
N ALA A 59 -5.01 -5.19 -1.66
CA ALA A 59 -3.74 -5.22 -2.39
C ALA A 59 -3.27 -6.67 -2.63
N LEU A 60 -3.45 -7.54 -1.64
CA LEU A 60 -3.14 -8.97 -1.81
C LEU A 60 -4.06 -9.59 -2.86
N ALA A 61 -5.34 -9.24 -2.86
CA ALA A 61 -6.29 -9.71 -3.88
C ALA A 61 -5.85 -9.24 -5.27
N ARG A 62 -5.38 -7.99 -5.37
CA ARG A 62 -4.89 -7.44 -6.64
C ARG A 62 -3.65 -8.19 -7.13
N VAL A 63 -2.70 -8.47 -6.23
CA VAL A 63 -1.49 -9.22 -6.59
C VAL A 63 -1.89 -10.62 -7.08
N PHE A 64 -2.77 -11.29 -6.35
CA PHE A 64 -3.26 -12.61 -6.72
C PHE A 64 -3.92 -12.59 -8.11
N TRP A 65 -4.76 -11.58 -8.34
CA TRP A 65 -5.46 -11.45 -9.63
C TRP A 65 -4.48 -11.24 -10.78
N ARG A 66 -3.44 -10.42 -10.56
CA ARG A 66 -2.43 -10.18 -11.59
C ARG A 66 -1.63 -11.44 -11.90
N ILE A 67 -1.31 -12.22 -10.89
CA ILE A 67 -0.63 -13.52 -11.09
C ILE A 67 -1.55 -14.44 -11.91
N LYS A 68 -2.82 -14.49 -11.55
CA LYS A 68 -3.81 -15.32 -12.26
C LYS A 68 -3.94 -14.92 -13.75
N GLU A 69 -3.88 -13.63 -14.03
CA GLU A 69 -3.94 -13.13 -15.42
C GLU A 69 -2.64 -13.37 -16.21
N GLY A 70 -1.59 -13.89 -15.55
CA GLY A 70 -0.29 -14.15 -16.17
C GLY A 70 0.60 -12.93 -16.24
N ALA A 71 0.25 -11.88 -15.52
CA ALA A 71 1.11 -10.68 -15.42
C ALA A 71 2.09 -10.86 -14.28
N UNK A 72 2.58 -11.89 -14.47
CA UNK A 72 3.51 -12.28 -13.49
C UNK A 72 4.33 -11.17 -12.98
N UNK A 73 4.50 -11.47 -11.95
CA UNK A 73 5.26 -10.63 -11.36
C UNK A 73 5.93 -9.55 -12.10
N UNK A 74 6.41 -9.70 -12.39
CA UNK A 74 7.12 -8.68 -12.84
C UNK A 74 6.31 -7.72 -13.58
N UNK A 75 6.38 -7.18 -13.35
CA UNK A 75 5.86 -6.21 -14.06
C UNK A 75 5.52 -6.55 -15.48
N UNK A 76 5.38 -7.47 -15.49
CA UNK A 76 5.08 -7.73 -16.63
C UNK A 76 3.98 -7.08 -16.97
N UNK A 77 4.17 -6.25 -17.09
CA UNK A 77 3.24 -5.50 -17.64
C UNK A 77 2.91 -6.06 -18.92
N PHE A 78 1.84 -5.71 -19.26
CA PHE A 78 1.47 -5.86 -20.64
C PHE A 78 2.31 -4.89 -21.49
N PRO A 79 2.46 -5.17 -22.77
CA PRO A 79 3.21 -4.27 -23.63
C PRO A 79 2.68 -2.84 -23.51
N PRO A 80 3.56 -1.86 -23.55
CA PRO A 80 3.10 -0.46 -23.46
C PRO A 80 2.16 -0.10 -24.60
N ALA A 81 1.23 0.79 -24.31
CA ALA A 81 0.25 1.25 -25.29
C ALA A 81 0.90 2.02 -26.44
N SER A 82 2.11 2.52 -26.23
CA SER A 82 2.87 3.26 -27.23
C SER A 82 4.32 2.82 -27.22
N VAL A 83 4.99 3.00 -28.32
CA VAL A 83 6.43 2.74 -28.40
C VAL A 83 7.16 3.81 -27.58
N MET A 84 7.98 3.36 -26.65
CA MET A 84 8.77 4.27 -25.82
C MET A 84 10.23 3.81 -25.79
N PRO A 85 11.16 4.74 -25.54
CA PRO A 85 12.58 4.36 -25.42
C PRO A 85 12.79 3.34 -24.31
N ALA A 86 13.80 2.49 -24.47
CA ALA A 86 14.08 1.41 -23.53
C ALA A 86 14.29 1.91 -22.08
N TRP A 87 14.91 3.09 -21.92
CA TRP A 87 15.13 3.63 -20.58
C TRP A 87 13.81 4.02 -19.90
N GLN A 88 12.86 4.57 -20.67
CA GLN A 88 11.53 4.92 -20.15
C GLN A 88 10.79 3.66 -19.69
N GLU A 89 10.88 2.61 -20.49
CA GLU A 89 10.25 1.33 -20.14
C GLU A 89 10.82 0.79 -18.82
N LYS A 90 12.15 0.86 -18.65
CA LYS A 90 12.81 0.42 -17.41
C LYS A 90 12.35 1.25 -16.21
N VAL A 91 12.28 2.56 -16.37
CA VAL A 91 11.82 3.46 -15.31
C VAL A 91 10.36 3.17 -14.95
N ALA A 92 9.50 2.98 -15.95
CA ALA A 92 8.09 2.66 -15.70
C ALA A 92 7.96 1.36 -14.91
N LYS A 93 8.71 0.33 -15.31
CA LYS A 93 8.69 -0.95 -14.60
C LYS A 93 9.18 -0.81 -13.15
N ALA A 94 10.22 -0.01 -12.93
CA ALA A 94 10.75 0.25 -11.58
C ALA A 94 9.72 0.98 -10.72
N VAL A 95 9.09 2.02 -11.27
CA VAL A 95 8.05 2.79 -10.56
C VAL A 95 6.87 1.89 -10.20
N HIS A 96 6.40 1.08 -11.14
CA HIS A 96 5.29 0.16 -10.89
C HIS A 96 5.64 -0.87 -9.81
N GLY A 97 6.86 -1.41 -9.86
CA GLY A 97 7.33 -2.36 -8.86
C GLY A 97 7.41 -1.73 -7.47
N LEU A 98 7.94 -0.51 -7.39
CA LEU A 98 8.06 0.22 -6.12
C LEU A 98 6.68 0.56 -5.55
N LEU A 99 5.72 0.96 -6.40
CA LEU A 99 4.36 1.25 -5.94
C LEU A 99 3.66 -0.01 -5.45
N LEU A 100 3.83 -1.13 -6.15
CA LEU A 100 3.28 -2.39 -5.69
C LEU A 100 3.86 -2.77 -4.32
N LEU A 101 5.17 -2.67 -4.19
CA LEU A 101 5.85 -2.91 -2.91
C LEU A 101 5.30 -2.00 -1.82
N ALA A 102 5.08 -0.71 -2.13
CA ALA A 102 4.55 0.26 -1.16
C ALA A 102 3.15 -0.12 -0.67
N THR A 103 2.27 -0.63 -1.56
CA THR A 103 0.91 -1.01 -1.15
C THR A 103 0.91 -2.18 -0.17
N LEU A 104 1.98 -2.97 -0.14
CA LEU A 104 2.15 -4.06 0.81
C LEU A 104 2.97 -3.63 2.03
N ALA A 105 4.08 -2.94 1.80
CA ALA A 105 5.02 -2.57 2.87
C ALA A 105 4.43 -1.59 3.87
N MET A 106 3.63 -0.64 3.40
CA MET A 106 3.05 0.37 4.30
C MET A 106 2.08 -0.25 5.32
N PRO A 107 1.06 -1.02 4.91
CA PRO A 107 0.21 -1.65 5.92
C PRO A 107 0.95 -2.71 6.74
N LEU A 108 1.83 -3.50 6.13
CA LEU A 108 2.58 -4.51 6.89
C LEU A 108 3.47 -3.86 7.96
N SER A 109 4.15 -2.76 7.62
CA SER A 109 4.98 -2.05 8.60
C SER A 109 4.15 -1.43 9.71
N GLY A 110 2.95 -0.92 9.39
CA GLY A 110 2.03 -0.41 10.40
C GLY A 110 1.56 -1.50 11.37
N ILE A 111 1.21 -2.67 10.83
CA ILE A 111 0.83 -3.83 11.64
C ILE A 111 2.00 -4.26 12.53
N ALA A 112 3.20 -4.35 11.95
CA ALA A 112 4.41 -4.72 12.70
C ALA A 112 4.68 -3.74 13.84
N MET A 113 4.54 -2.44 13.57
CA MET A 113 4.72 -1.41 14.59
C MET A 113 3.69 -1.56 15.72
N ASN A 114 2.43 -1.82 15.36
CA ASN A 114 1.34 -1.96 16.33
C ASN A 114 1.51 -3.21 17.19
N ILE A 115 1.70 -4.37 16.57
CA ILE A 115 1.84 -5.64 17.28
C ILE A 115 3.16 -5.65 18.06
N GLY A 116 4.24 -5.17 17.47
CA GLY A 116 5.53 -5.07 18.14
C GLY A 116 5.48 -4.17 19.37
N GLY A 117 4.60 -3.18 19.37
CA GLY A 117 4.35 -2.32 20.53
C GLY A 117 3.48 -2.95 21.61
N GLY A 118 3.05 -4.20 21.42
CA GLY A 118 2.22 -4.91 22.37
C GLY A 118 0.74 -4.52 22.32
N ARG A 119 0.35 -3.75 21.31
CA ARG A 119 -1.02 -3.23 21.21
C ARG A 119 -1.90 -4.22 20.43
N ALA A 120 -3.17 -4.32 20.83
CA ALA A 120 -4.15 -5.10 20.08
C ALA A 120 -4.28 -4.54 18.66
N LEU A 121 -4.50 -5.42 17.70
CA LEU A 121 -4.87 -5.03 16.35
C LEU A 121 -6.38 -5.15 16.23
N GLU A 122 -7.03 -4.01 16.22
CA GLU A 122 -8.49 -3.93 16.08
C GLU A 122 -8.84 -3.34 14.73
N VAL A 123 -9.81 -3.92 14.06
CA VAL A 123 -10.26 -3.50 12.73
C VAL A 123 -11.77 -3.34 12.78
N PHE A 124 -12.23 -2.10 12.65
CA PHE A 124 -13.65 -1.75 12.73
C PHE A 124 -14.33 -2.37 13.96
N GLY A 125 -13.66 -2.29 15.11
CA GLY A 125 -14.18 -2.76 16.38
C GLY A 125 -13.95 -4.24 16.67
N TYR A 126 -13.45 -5.01 15.71
CA TYR A 126 -13.15 -6.44 15.92
C TYR A 126 -11.67 -6.61 16.25
N THR A 127 -11.37 -7.37 17.28
CA THR A 127 -9.99 -7.67 17.68
C THR A 127 -9.48 -8.84 16.83
N LEU A 128 -8.53 -8.55 15.94
CA LEU A 128 -7.88 -9.58 15.11
C LEU A 128 -6.70 -10.21 15.85
N VAL A 129 -5.94 -9.39 16.60
CA VAL A 129 -4.79 -9.86 17.38
C VAL A 129 -4.91 -9.20 18.75
N ALA A 130 -4.92 -10.01 19.81
CA ALA A 130 -5.01 -9.50 21.17
C ALA A 130 -3.72 -8.77 21.56
N ALA A 131 -3.82 -7.82 22.49
CA ALA A 131 -2.66 -7.18 23.08
C ALA A 131 -1.74 -8.23 23.69
N GLY A 132 -0.45 -8.01 23.60
CA GLY A 132 0.54 -8.95 24.08
C GLY A 132 1.80 -8.25 24.54
N GLU A 133 2.86 -9.00 24.66
CA GLU A 133 4.15 -8.46 25.06
C GLU A 133 4.77 -7.62 23.94
N LYS A 134 5.56 -6.66 24.33
CA LYS A 134 6.32 -5.86 23.37
C LYS A 134 7.42 -6.71 22.74
N VAL A 135 7.57 -6.56 21.43
CA VAL A 135 8.68 -7.13 20.67
C VAL A 135 9.41 -5.95 20.06
N VAL A 136 10.43 -5.46 20.75
CA VAL A 136 11.05 -4.16 20.47
C VAL A 136 11.59 -4.07 19.04
N TRP A 137 12.32 -5.10 18.59
CA TRP A 137 12.88 -5.06 17.23
C TRP A 137 11.80 -4.94 16.16
N LEU A 138 10.67 -5.63 16.37
CA LEU A 138 9.55 -5.61 15.42
C LEU A 138 8.89 -4.22 15.39
N GLN A 139 8.68 -3.63 16.57
CA GLN A 139 8.14 -2.28 16.67
C GLN A 139 9.06 -1.27 15.98
N GLU A 140 10.37 -1.35 16.25
CA GLU A 140 11.34 -0.43 15.68
C GLU A 140 11.47 -0.55 14.18
N LEU A 141 11.49 -1.79 13.67
CA LEU A 141 11.54 -2.03 12.23
C LEU A 141 10.29 -1.49 11.54
N GLY A 142 9.12 -1.81 12.10
CA GLY A 142 7.86 -1.30 11.59
C GLY A 142 7.82 0.22 11.57
N ALA A 143 8.22 0.84 12.68
CA ALA A 143 8.24 2.30 12.79
C ALA A 143 9.22 2.93 11.80
N ALA A 144 10.40 2.33 11.63
CA ALA A 144 11.40 2.85 10.70
C ALA A 144 10.85 2.92 9.28
N VAL A 145 10.20 1.85 8.84
CA VAL A 145 9.60 1.82 7.49
C VAL A 145 8.39 2.74 7.41
N HIS A 146 7.44 2.59 8.34
CA HIS A 146 6.13 3.25 8.27
C HIS A 146 6.23 4.77 8.39
N LYS A 147 7.22 5.26 9.12
CA LYS A 147 7.38 6.70 9.37
C LYS A 147 8.33 7.38 8.38
N THR A 148 9.23 6.63 7.75
CA THR A 148 10.20 7.23 6.82
C THR A 148 9.82 7.08 5.36
N ALA A 149 9.05 6.04 5.01
CA ALA A 149 8.68 5.77 3.62
C ALA A 149 7.67 6.77 3.03
N PRO A 150 6.72 7.35 3.80
CA PRO A 150 5.65 8.16 3.17
C PRO A 150 6.12 9.27 2.24
N PRO A 151 7.08 10.13 2.58
CA PRO A 151 7.49 11.16 1.62
C PRO A 151 8.11 10.59 0.35
N ILE A 152 8.82 9.48 0.45
CA ILE A 152 9.39 8.81 -0.73
C ILE A 152 8.26 8.26 -1.61
N ILE A 153 7.26 7.63 -0.99
CA ILE A 153 6.13 7.04 -1.70
C ILE A 153 5.33 8.13 -2.42
N ILE A 154 5.07 9.27 -1.76
CA ILE A 154 4.31 10.34 -2.40
C ILE A 154 5.06 10.90 -3.63
N ALA A 155 6.39 10.99 -3.56
CA ALA A 155 7.19 11.42 -4.69
C ALA A 155 7.02 10.43 -5.87
N ILE A 156 7.03 9.13 -5.58
CA ILE A 156 6.87 8.09 -6.60
C ILE A 156 5.44 8.13 -7.17
N VAL A 157 4.43 8.35 -6.32
CA VAL A 157 3.02 8.46 -6.77
C VAL A 157 2.87 9.67 -7.71
N LEU A 158 3.47 10.80 -7.37
CA LEU A 158 3.39 11.99 -8.21
C LEU A 158 4.06 11.73 -9.56
N LEU A 159 5.19 11.06 -9.57
CA LEU A 159 5.87 10.68 -10.80
C LEU A 159 4.98 9.74 -11.64
N HIS A 160 4.33 8.78 -10.99
CA HIS A 160 3.42 7.83 -11.65
C HIS A 160 2.22 8.54 -12.29
N ILE A 161 1.65 9.53 -11.60
CA ILE A 161 0.50 10.27 -12.12
C ILE A 161 0.91 11.16 -13.30
N ALA A 162 2.11 11.75 -13.23
CA ALA A 162 2.60 12.69 -14.25
C ALA A 162 3.11 12.01 -15.53
N ALA A 163 3.41 10.71 -15.48
CA ALA A 163 4.06 10.01 -16.62
C ALA A 163 3.10 9.53 -17.71
#